data_ce56ee8ec2830dac58e6d5945a47268c
#
_entry.id   ce56ee8ec2830dac58e6d5945a47268c
#
_cell.length_a   1.000
_cell.length_b   1.000
_cell.length_c   1.000
_cell.angle_alpha   90.00
_cell.angle_beta   90.00
_cell.angle_gamma   90.00
#
_symmetry.space_group_name_H-M   'P 1'
#
loop_
_entity.id
_entity.type
_entity.pdbx_description
1 polymer ?
#
loop_
_entity_poly.entity_id
_entity_poly.type
_entity_poly.pdbx_seq_one_letter_code
_entity_poly.pdbx_strand_id
1 'polypeptide(L)'
;EYYNLLFEMGQRWQQETSGQVQLRIYPNGVVGGERDTIRKMRVGQIQASAMSSIGLAELTDQIQAFTLPMGFQNYNEIDKVKSVMFDDISKGLSQSGFKLLFLVDIGWVYWFSAEEISVPKDLMDAKIYTTAGDYITVELFKKFGFNAVPVSETDILTSLQTGMINSMQTVPILSLSSGWSALMPNMLDLKWGAFVGAVIVDERVWRKISPEHQKIMMDIACLLYTSDAADEHG
;
A
#
# COMPACT_ATOMS: atom_id res chain seq x y z
N GLU A 1 -10.04 -5.27 -8.50
CA GLU A 1 -9.38 -4.50 -9.58
C GLU A 1 -7.90 -4.82 -9.62
N TYR A 2 -7.08 -4.46 -8.63
CA TYR A 2 -5.63 -4.76 -8.57
C TYR A 2 -5.28 -6.25 -8.70
N TYR A 3 -6.11 -7.16 -8.17
CA TYR A 3 -5.91 -8.59 -8.36
C TYR A 3 -5.96 -8.96 -9.83
N ASN A 4 -6.93 -8.43 -10.57
CA ASN A 4 -7.09 -8.72 -11.99
C ASN A 4 -5.92 -8.16 -12.80
N LEU A 5 -5.45 -6.96 -12.47
CA LEU A 5 -4.26 -6.35 -13.08
C LEU A 5 -3.01 -7.23 -12.88
N LEU A 6 -2.75 -7.65 -11.64
CA LEU A 6 -1.62 -8.53 -11.33
C LEU A 6 -1.77 -9.91 -11.99
N PHE A 7 -2.98 -10.42 -12.10
CA PHE A 7 -3.27 -11.69 -12.76
C PHE A 7 -3.00 -11.59 -14.26
N GLU A 8 -3.48 -10.53 -14.93
CA GLU A 8 -3.21 -10.27 -16.34
C GLU A 8 -1.71 -10.07 -16.58
N MET A 9 -1.03 -9.30 -15.74
CA MET A 9 0.42 -9.13 -15.80
C MET A 9 1.14 -10.49 -15.74
N GLY A 10 0.74 -11.37 -14.83
CA GLY A 10 1.31 -12.70 -14.69
C GLY A 10 1.08 -13.58 -15.93
N GLN A 11 -0.09 -13.49 -16.53
CA GLN A 11 -0.40 -14.21 -17.78
C GLN A 11 0.47 -13.72 -18.94
N ARG A 12 0.60 -12.40 -19.11
CA ARG A 12 1.47 -11.81 -20.14
C ARG A 12 2.94 -12.16 -19.92
N TRP A 13 3.44 -12.12 -18.69
CA TRP A 13 4.79 -12.56 -18.38
C TRP A 13 5.03 -14.00 -18.79
N GLN A 14 4.12 -14.92 -18.43
CA GLN A 14 4.23 -16.33 -18.81
C GLN A 14 4.25 -16.50 -20.32
N GLN A 15 3.41 -15.77 -21.03
CA GLN A 15 3.25 -15.86 -22.48
C GLN A 15 4.48 -15.32 -23.21
N GLU A 16 4.91 -14.11 -22.89
CA GLU A 16 6.02 -13.41 -23.56
C GLU A 16 7.41 -13.96 -23.20
N THR A 17 7.52 -14.63 -22.04
CA THR A 17 8.77 -15.32 -21.65
C THR A 17 8.77 -16.80 -21.98
N SER A 18 7.84 -17.29 -22.82
CA SER A 18 7.72 -18.71 -23.18
C SER A 18 7.66 -19.64 -21.95
N GLY A 19 6.95 -19.19 -20.90
CA GLY A 19 6.73 -19.94 -19.67
C GLY A 19 7.88 -19.92 -18.68
N GLN A 20 8.97 -19.19 -18.95
CA GLN A 20 10.13 -19.13 -18.05
C GLN A 20 9.89 -18.25 -16.81
N VAL A 21 8.99 -17.26 -16.89
CA VAL A 21 8.54 -16.48 -15.76
C VAL A 21 7.06 -16.76 -15.53
N GLN A 22 6.74 -17.23 -14.32
CA GLN A 22 5.37 -17.51 -13.90
C GLN A 22 5.07 -16.79 -12.60
N LEU A 23 3.92 -16.11 -12.55
CA LEU A 23 3.42 -15.44 -11.35
C LEU A 23 2.33 -16.30 -10.69
N ARG A 24 2.57 -16.70 -9.44
CA ARG A 24 1.55 -17.33 -8.58
C ARG A 24 1.14 -16.35 -7.49
N ILE A 25 -0.11 -15.94 -7.50
CA ILE A 25 -0.65 -14.94 -6.58
C ILE A 25 -1.28 -15.62 -5.36
N TYR A 26 -1.00 -15.09 -4.18
CA TYR A 26 -1.58 -15.46 -2.89
C TYR A 26 -2.39 -14.26 -2.36
N PRO A 27 -3.70 -14.18 -2.67
CA PRO A 27 -4.52 -13.02 -2.32
C PRO A 27 -4.98 -13.05 -0.86
N ASN A 28 -5.67 -11.97 -0.45
CA ASN A 28 -6.41 -11.85 0.81
C ASN A 28 -5.59 -12.09 2.09
N GLY A 29 -4.32 -11.69 2.07
CA GLY A 29 -3.49 -11.72 3.28
C GLY A 29 -3.15 -13.12 3.80
N VAL A 30 -3.33 -14.19 3.01
CA VAL A 30 -3.04 -15.58 3.42
C VAL A 30 -1.57 -15.80 3.80
N VAL A 31 -0.69 -14.89 3.38
CA VAL A 31 0.73 -14.91 3.74
C VAL A 31 1.06 -14.06 4.98
N GLY A 32 0.05 -13.44 5.61
CA GLY A 32 0.20 -12.51 6.73
C GLY A 32 0.22 -11.04 6.28
N GLY A 33 0.41 -10.13 7.23
CA GLY A 33 0.56 -8.70 6.95
C GLY A 33 1.84 -8.35 6.18
N GLU A 34 2.01 -7.09 5.82
CA GLU A 34 3.13 -6.65 4.98
C GLU A 34 4.50 -6.90 5.63
N ARG A 35 4.63 -6.72 6.94
CA ARG A 35 5.86 -7.06 7.69
C ARG A 35 6.20 -8.55 7.63
N ASP A 36 5.19 -9.41 7.74
CA ASP A 36 5.38 -10.86 7.63
C ASP A 36 5.78 -11.24 6.21
N THR A 37 5.19 -10.59 5.22
CA THR A 37 5.53 -10.77 3.81
C THR A 37 6.98 -10.37 3.55
N ILE A 38 7.45 -9.24 4.05
CA ILE A 38 8.86 -8.82 3.94
C ILE A 38 9.79 -9.87 4.56
N ARG A 39 9.47 -10.39 5.75
CA ARG A 39 10.27 -11.48 6.37
C ARG A 39 10.33 -12.73 5.50
N LYS A 40 9.18 -13.13 4.93
CA LYS A 40 9.07 -14.29 4.03
C LYS A 40 9.83 -14.06 2.72
N MET A 41 9.86 -12.84 2.20
CA MET A 41 10.67 -12.48 1.04
C MET A 41 12.17 -12.60 1.38
N ARG A 42 12.62 -12.08 2.52
CA ARG A 42 14.03 -12.15 2.95
C ARG A 42 14.56 -13.58 3.07
N VAL A 43 13.69 -14.52 3.47
CA VAL A 43 14.06 -15.96 3.55
C VAL A 43 13.72 -16.75 2.28
N GLY A 44 13.23 -16.07 1.22
CA GLY A 44 12.99 -16.66 -0.09
C GLY A 44 11.71 -17.49 -0.22
N GLN A 45 10.79 -17.41 0.74
CA GLN A 45 9.48 -18.09 0.66
C GLN A 45 8.53 -17.38 -0.30
N ILE A 46 8.60 -16.05 -0.39
CA ILE A 46 7.87 -15.21 -1.32
C ILE A 46 8.90 -14.44 -2.15
N GLN A 47 8.69 -14.35 -3.46
CA GLN A 47 9.63 -13.75 -4.40
C GLN A 47 9.27 -12.33 -4.81
N ALA A 48 7.98 -11.98 -4.76
CA ALA A 48 7.47 -10.68 -5.13
C ALA A 48 6.28 -10.31 -4.23
N SER A 49 6.01 -9.03 -4.09
CA SER A 49 4.81 -8.55 -3.38
C SER A 49 4.34 -7.22 -3.94
N ALA A 50 3.02 -7.03 -3.97
CA ALA A 50 2.41 -5.72 -3.99
C ALA A 50 2.29 -5.26 -2.54
N MET A 51 2.79 -4.06 -2.24
CA MET A 51 2.82 -3.48 -0.89
C MET A 51 2.32 -2.05 -0.91
N SER A 52 1.69 -1.64 0.17
CA SER A 52 1.35 -0.25 0.40
C SER A 52 2.56 0.58 0.85
N SER A 53 2.39 1.91 0.88
CA SER A 53 3.40 2.82 1.45
C SER A 53 3.75 2.50 2.90
N ILE A 54 2.85 1.86 3.65
CA ILE A 54 3.09 1.43 5.04
C ILE A 54 4.15 0.32 5.08
N GLY A 55 3.98 -0.73 4.28
CA GLY A 55 4.96 -1.81 4.19
C GLY A 55 6.27 -1.35 3.56
N LEU A 56 6.21 -0.50 2.54
CA LEU A 56 7.40 0.04 1.86
C LEU A 56 8.24 0.93 2.79
N ALA A 57 7.64 1.61 3.77
CA ALA A 57 8.35 2.43 4.76
C ALA A 57 9.29 1.60 5.67
N GLU A 58 9.07 0.28 5.79
CA GLU A 58 10.01 -0.63 6.45
C GLU A 58 11.30 -0.88 5.63
N LEU A 59 11.30 -0.50 4.36
CA LEU A 59 12.38 -0.77 3.40
C LEU A 59 13.07 0.50 2.93
N THR A 60 12.35 1.62 2.87
CA THR A 60 12.87 2.90 2.37
C THR A 60 12.06 4.07 2.91
N ASP A 61 12.76 5.08 3.46
CA ASP A 61 12.12 6.27 4.04
C ASP A 61 11.52 7.19 2.98
N GLN A 62 12.02 7.15 1.75
CA GLN A 62 11.59 8.02 0.65
C GLN A 62 10.10 7.90 0.33
N ILE A 63 9.50 6.72 0.57
CA ILE A 63 8.07 6.50 0.34
C ILE A 63 7.18 7.36 1.25
N GLN A 64 7.70 7.82 2.38
CA GLN A 64 6.95 8.66 3.33
C GLN A 64 6.57 10.03 2.77
N ALA A 65 7.20 10.48 1.68
CA ALA A 65 6.80 11.70 0.99
C ALA A 65 5.32 11.70 0.56
N PHE A 66 4.76 10.52 0.27
CA PHE A 66 3.36 10.39 -0.13
C PHE A 66 2.38 10.38 1.06
N THR A 67 2.86 10.14 2.27
CA THR A 67 2.02 10.07 3.48
C THR A 67 1.88 11.41 4.20
N LEU A 68 2.45 12.49 3.64
CA LEU A 68 2.34 13.83 4.23
C LEU A 68 0.87 14.29 4.29
N PRO A 69 0.33 14.59 5.49
CA PRO A 69 -1.04 15.04 5.62
C PRO A 69 -1.31 16.28 4.79
N MET A 70 -2.35 16.23 3.95
CA MET A 70 -2.76 17.34 3.06
C MET A 70 -1.63 17.82 2.12
N GLY A 71 -0.64 16.97 1.86
CA GLY A 71 0.52 17.28 1.02
C GLY A 71 0.18 17.37 -0.47
N PHE A 72 -0.95 16.81 -0.90
CA PHE A 72 -1.37 16.74 -2.30
C PHE A 72 -2.81 17.19 -2.45
N GLN A 73 -3.12 17.84 -3.58
CA GLN A 73 -4.48 18.28 -3.90
C GLN A 73 -5.11 17.46 -5.04
N ASN A 74 -4.28 16.92 -5.92
CA ASN A 74 -4.72 16.19 -7.13
C ASN A 74 -3.70 15.13 -7.54
N TYR A 75 -4.11 14.23 -8.43
CA TYR A 75 -3.25 13.15 -8.93
C TYR A 75 -2.05 13.64 -9.74
N ASN A 76 -2.16 14.77 -10.46
CA ASN A 76 -1.03 15.31 -11.22
C ASN A 76 0.16 15.67 -10.30
N GLU A 77 -0.12 16.14 -9.08
CA GLU A 77 0.94 16.40 -8.10
C GLU A 77 1.58 15.10 -7.61
N ILE A 78 0.77 14.06 -7.37
CA ILE A 78 1.27 12.73 -6.98
C ILE A 78 2.14 12.15 -8.09
N ASP A 79 1.69 12.19 -9.35
CA ASP A 79 2.42 11.69 -10.50
C ASP A 79 3.76 12.40 -10.70
N LYS A 80 3.75 13.71 -10.51
CA LYS A 80 4.99 14.51 -10.57
C LYS A 80 5.98 14.08 -9.48
N VAL A 81 5.51 13.89 -8.25
CA VAL A 81 6.37 13.44 -7.14
C VAL A 81 6.83 12.00 -7.37
N LYS A 82 5.96 11.08 -7.84
CA LYS A 82 6.36 9.72 -8.23
C LYS A 82 7.48 9.76 -9.26
N SER A 83 7.34 10.57 -10.31
CA SER A 83 8.33 10.70 -11.37
C SER A 83 9.68 11.21 -10.84
N VAL A 84 9.67 12.24 -10.00
CA VAL A 84 10.90 12.84 -9.44
C VAL A 84 11.59 11.91 -8.45
N MET A 85 10.81 11.17 -7.64
CA MET A 85 11.34 10.35 -6.56
C MET A 85 11.56 8.88 -6.94
N PHE A 86 11.19 8.48 -8.15
CA PHE A 86 11.26 7.08 -8.58
C PHE A 86 12.65 6.47 -8.40
N ASP A 87 13.69 7.19 -8.81
CA ASP A 87 15.07 6.72 -8.71
C ASP A 87 15.54 6.62 -7.26
N ASP A 88 15.18 7.58 -6.41
CA ASP A 88 15.53 7.55 -4.99
C ASP A 88 14.82 6.42 -4.25
N ILE A 89 13.54 6.20 -4.51
CA ILE A 89 12.77 5.08 -3.96
C ILE A 89 13.35 3.75 -4.45
N SER A 90 13.61 3.64 -5.76
CA SER A 90 14.20 2.44 -6.36
C SER A 90 15.57 2.11 -5.75
N LYS A 91 16.40 3.14 -5.53
CA LYS A 91 17.71 3.00 -4.88
C LYS A 91 17.58 2.55 -3.43
N GLY A 92 16.67 3.15 -2.64
CA GLY A 92 16.42 2.76 -1.26
C GLY A 92 15.94 1.31 -1.15
N LEU A 93 15.00 0.90 -2.02
CA LEU A 93 14.53 -0.48 -2.10
C LEU A 93 15.64 -1.46 -2.50
N SER A 94 16.49 -1.09 -3.47
CA SER A 94 17.63 -1.92 -3.89
C SER A 94 18.66 -2.10 -2.76
N GLN A 95 18.92 -1.07 -1.96
CA GLN A 95 19.77 -1.17 -0.76
C GLN A 95 19.18 -2.12 0.28
N SER A 96 17.86 -2.25 0.33
CA SER A 96 17.14 -3.20 1.19
C SER A 96 16.98 -4.59 0.58
N GLY A 97 17.51 -4.81 -0.65
CA GLY A 97 17.51 -6.10 -1.34
C GLY A 97 16.29 -6.36 -2.22
N PHE A 98 15.58 -5.31 -2.66
CA PHE A 98 14.38 -5.43 -3.48
C PHE A 98 14.44 -4.57 -4.74
N LYS A 99 14.01 -5.13 -5.87
CA LYS A 99 13.82 -4.44 -7.14
C LYS A 99 12.43 -3.83 -7.18
N LEU A 100 12.33 -2.54 -7.39
CA LEU A 100 11.07 -1.86 -7.72
C LEU A 100 10.68 -2.18 -9.17
N LEU A 101 9.46 -2.65 -9.39
CA LEU A 101 8.90 -2.77 -10.73
C LEU A 101 8.15 -1.51 -11.12
N PHE A 102 7.17 -1.08 -10.32
CA PHE A 102 6.42 0.15 -10.52
C PHE A 102 5.78 0.63 -9.21
N LEU A 103 5.41 1.91 -9.18
CA LEU A 103 4.58 2.53 -8.17
C LEU A 103 3.12 2.52 -8.66
N VAL A 104 2.16 2.40 -7.75
CA VAL A 104 0.72 2.38 -8.06
C VAL A 104 -0.02 3.33 -7.13
N ASP A 105 -1.01 4.05 -7.66
CA ASP A 105 -1.95 4.83 -6.86
C ASP A 105 -3.06 3.92 -6.36
N ILE A 106 -3.22 3.85 -5.03
CA ILE A 106 -4.30 3.06 -4.40
C ILE A 106 -5.51 3.96 -4.17
N GLY A 107 -5.30 5.27 -4.00
CA GLY A 107 -6.35 6.25 -3.87
C GLY A 107 -6.07 7.32 -2.81
N TRP A 108 -7.06 8.17 -2.58
CA TRP A 108 -7.02 9.17 -1.52
C TRP A 108 -7.40 8.57 -0.18
N VAL A 109 -6.60 8.87 0.83
CA VAL A 109 -6.89 8.52 2.23
C VAL A 109 -7.86 9.52 2.82
N TYR A 110 -8.87 9.00 3.49
CA TYR A 110 -9.85 9.76 4.28
C TYR A 110 -9.90 9.23 5.70
N TRP A 111 -10.44 10.04 6.61
CA TRP A 111 -10.78 9.60 7.94
C TRP A 111 -12.16 8.96 7.95
N PHE A 112 -12.23 7.76 8.52
CA PHE A 112 -13.48 7.04 8.80
C PHE A 112 -13.66 6.87 10.30
N SER A 113 -14.91 6.96 10.76
CA SER A 113 -15.24 6.79 12.18
C SER A 113 -16.65 6.22 12.37
N ALA A 114 -16.84 5.53 13.49
CA ALA A 114 -18.16 5.14 13.95
C ALA A 114 -19.02 6.37 14.33
N GLU A 115 -18.38 7.37 14.93
CA GLU A 115 -19.01 8.62 15.31
C GLU A 115 -18.74 9.73 14.27
N GLU A 116 -19.57 10.76 14.26
CA GLU A 116 -19.37 11.91 13.37
C GLU A 116 -18.09 12.67 13.70
N ILE A 117 -17.34 13.02 12.67
CA ILE A 117 -16.10 13.82 12.77
C ILE A 117 -16.29 15.09 11.94
N SER A 118 -16.20 16.25 12.58
CA SER A 118 -16.24 17.54 11.92
C SER A 118 -14.99 18.39 12.19
N VAL A 119 -14.36 18.20 13.33
CA VAL A 119 -13.15 18.92 13.75
C VAL A 119 -12.13 17.93 14.36
N PRO A 120 -10.83 18.25 14.37
CA PRO A 120 -9.82 17.36 14.94
C PRO A 120 -10.06 16.95 16.41
N LYS A 121 -10.76 17.78 17.18
CA LYS A 121 -11.10 17.50 18.57
C LYS A 121 -12.01 16.27 18.71
N ASP A 122 -12.87 16.00 17.73
CA ASP A 122 -13.80 14.87 17.74
C ASP A 122 -13.03 13.53 17.71
N LEU A 123 -11.81 13.53 17.18
CA LEU A 123 -10.92 12.37 17.16
C LEU A 123 -10.22 12.10 18.49
N MET A 124 -10.24 13.02 19.47
CA MET A 124 -9.53 12.83 20.74
C MET A 124 -10.16 11.71 21.59
N ASP A 125 -11.48 11.52 21.49
CA ASP A 125 -12.20 10.46 22.17
C ASP A 125 -12.29 9.16 21.35
N ALA A 126 -11.86 9.21 20.10
CA ALA A 126 -11.85 8.05 19.21
C ALA A 126 -10.70 7.09 19.56
N LYS A 127 -10.95 5.80 19.35
CA LYS A 127 -9.94 4.74 19.42
C LYS A 127 -9.37 4.55 18.01
N ILE A 128 -8.27 5.25 17.73
CA ILE A 128 -7.73 5.38 16.39
C ILE A 128 -6.83 4.18 16.08
N TYR A 129 -7.13 3.48 15.01
CA TYR A 129 -6.28 2.42 14.49
C TYR A 129 -4.89 2.96 14.14
N THR A 130 -3.87 2.21 14.53
CA THR A 130 -2.51 2.30 14.02
C THR A 130 -1.97 0.90 13.75
N THR A 131 -1.05 0.76 12.81
CA THR A 131 -0.46 -0.54 12.49
C THR A 131 0.37 -1.06 13.66
N ALA A 132 0.18 -2.34 14.02
CA ALA A 132 0.96 -2.97 15.07
C ALA A 132 2.47 -2.89 14.77
N GLY A 133 3.23 -2.33 15.72
CA GLY A 133 4.67 -2.11 15.59
C GLY A 133 5.06 -0.74 15.04
N ASP A 134 4.12 0.11 14.64
CA ASP A 134 4.38 1.52 14.32
C ASP A 134 4.40 2.36 15.61
N TYR A 135 5.48 2.24 16.35
CA TYR A 135 5.66 2.95 17.62
C TYR A 135 5.78 4.47 17.43
N ILE A 136 6.26 4.92 16.29
CA ILE A 136 6.46 6.36 15.99
C ILE A 136 5.10 7.04 15.91
N THR A 137 4.17 6.50 15.11
CA THR A 137 2.80 7.04 14.98
C THR A 137 2.05 6.96 16.31
N VAL A 138 2.20 5.86 17.06
CA VAL A 138 1.57 5.70 18.37
C VAL A 138 2.06 6.78 19.35
N GLU A 139 3.35 7.02 19.43
CA GLU A 139 3.91 8.06 20.31
C GLU A 139 3.52 9.48 19.87
N LEU A 140 3.51 9.72 18.56
CA LEU A 140 3.08 11.00 17.99
C LEU A 140 1.62 11.30 18.37
N PHE A 141 0.72 10.36 18.16
CA PHE A 141 -0.69 10.52 18.52
C PHE A 141 -0.89 10.75 20.00
N LYS A 142 -0.23 9.98 20.86
CA LYS A 142 -0.26 10.17 22.32
C LYS A 142 0.23 11.55 22.73
N LYS A 143 1.29 12.06 22.11
CA LYS A 143 1.85 13.39 22.38
C LYS A 143 0.84 14.50 22.12
N PHE A 144 -0.04 14.32 21.12
CA PHE A 144 -1.10 15.27 20.78
C PHE A 144 -2.44 14.96 21.46
N GLY A 145 -2.50 13.99 22.37
CA GLY A 145 -3.70 13.67 23.15
C GLY A 145 -4.69 12.72 22.46
N PHE A 146 -4.28 12.09 21.36
CA PHE A 146 -5.10 11.10 20.65
C PHE A 146 -4.89 9.69 21.20
N ASN A 147 -5.94 8.88 21.16
CA ASN A 147 -5.90 7.49 21.62
C ASN A 147 -5.58 6.54 20.46
N ALA A 148 -4.30 6.31 20.22
CA ALA A 148 -3.82 5.37 19.21
C ALA A 148 -3.84 3.93 19.72
N VAL A 149 -4.46 3.02 18.98
CA VAL A 149 -4.59 1.61 19.29
C VAL A 149 -3.87 0.79 18.22
N PRO A 150 -2.70 0.20 18.53
CA PRO A 150 -1.96 -0.62 17.58
C PRO A 150 -2.64 -1.99 17.41
N VAL A 151 -3.04 -2.29 16.16
CA VAL A 151 -3.73 -3.51 15.77
C VAL A 151 -3.07 -4.10 14.53
N SER A 152 -3.01 -5.44 14.43
CA SER A 152 -2.58 -6.11 13.19
C SER A 152 -3.58 -5.85 12.07
N GLU A 153 -3.10 -5.69 10.84
CA GLU A 153 -3.93 -5.49 9.65
C GLU A 153 -4.98 -6.60 9.47
N THR A 154 -4.64 -7.83 9.84
CA THR A 154 -5.55 -8.99 9.78
C THR A 154 -6.68 -8.94 10.81
N ASP A 155 -6.52 -8.14 11.86
CA ASP A 155 -7.44 -8.08 13.00
C ASP A 155 -8.32 -6.81 13.02
N ILE A 156 -8.21 -5.96 11.98
CA ILE A 156 -8.95 -4.69 11.90
C ILE A 156 -10.46 -4.92 12.02
N LEU A 157 -11.02 -5.84 11.23
CA LEU A 157 -12.48 -6.08 11.23
C LEU A 157 -12.96 -6.54 12.61
N THR A 158 -12.28 -7.48 13.23
CA THR A 158 -12.61 -7.98 14.57
C THR A 158 -12.46 -6.86 15.61
N SER A 159 -11.46 -6.03 15.49
CA SER A 159 -11.22 -4.89 16.40
C SER A 159 -12.28 -3.80 16.27
N LEU A 160 -12.80 -3.56 15.06
CA LEU A 160 -13.96 -2.71 14.83
C LEU A 160 -15.24 -3.31 15.44
N GLN A 161 -15.50 -4.60 15.20
CA GLN A 161 -16.67 -5.30 15.73
C GLN A 161 -16.73 -5.32 17.27
N THR A 162 -15.57 -5.41 17.91
CA THR A 162 -15.47 -5.40 19.39
C THR A 162 -15.38 -4.00 19.98
N GLY A 163 -15.30 -2.95 19.14
CA GLY A 163 -15.10 -1.59 19.60
C GLY A 163 -13.72 -1.35 20.23
N MET A 164 -12.74 -2.19 19.93
CA MET A 164 -11.33 -1.96 20.31
C MET A 164 -10.78 -0.75 19.56
N ILE A 165 -11.16 -0.59 18.28
CA ILE A 165 -10.98 0.61 17.47
C ILE A 165 -12.32 1.08 16.93
N ASN A 166 -12.50 2.36 16.65
CA ASN A 166 -13.70 2.93 16.08
C ASN A 166 -13.41 4.05 15.07
N SER A 167 -12.16 4.32 14.77
CA SER A 167 -11.75 5.31 13.76
C SER A 167 -10.43 4.90 13.12
N MET A 168 -10.29 5.18 11.83
CA MET A 168 -9.05 4.95 11.08
C MET A 168 -8.96 5.79 9.82
N GLN A 169 -7.74 5.93 9.35
CA GLN A 169 -7.43 6.48 8.03
C GLN A 169 -7.36 5.34 7.03
N THR A 170 -8.10 5.43 5.94
CA THR A 170 -8.05 4.45 4.84
C THR A 170 -8.61 5.03 3.55
N VAL A 171 -8.51 4.27 2.47
CA VAL A 171 -9.13 4.62 1.20
C VAL A 171 -10.55 4.05 1.11
N PRO A 172 -11.51 4.75 0.47
CA PRO A 172 -12.91 4.32 0.41
C PRO A 172 -13.09 2.90 -0.14
N ILE A 173 -12.34 2.54 -1.17
CA ILE A 173 -12.45 1.20 -1.77
C ILE A 173 -12.07 0.08 -0.80
N LEU A 174 -11.06 0.27 0.05
CA LEU A 174 -10.70 -0.72 1.07
C LEU A 174 -11.74 -0.77 2.18
N SER A 175 -12.27 0.39 2.62
CA SER A 175 -13.32 0.45 3.63
C SER A 175 -14.56 -0.32 3.18
N LEU A 176 -14.97 -0.16 1.92
CA LEU A 176 -16.11 -0.87 1.33
C LEU A 176 -15.82 -2.37 1.14
N SER A 177 -14.72 -2.73 0.50
CA SER A 177 -14.43 -4.13 0.15
C SER A 177 -14.14 -5.00 1.38
N SER A 178 -13.62 -4.40 2.46
CA SER A 178 -13.35 -5.09 3.73
C SER A 178 -14.51 -5.06 4.71
N GLY A 179 -15.64 -4.42 4.34
CA GLY A 179 -16.83 -4.32 5.19
C GLY A 179 -16.67 -3.35 6.38
N TRP A 180 -15.60 -2.55 6.42
CA TRP A 180 -15.34 -1.61 7.52
C TRP A 180 -16.32 -0.43 7.51
N SER A 181 -16.79 -0.02 6.33
CA SER A 181 -17.75 1.08 6.16
C SER A 181 -19.08 0.86 6.90
N ALA A 182 -19.48 -0.40 7.11
CA ALA A 182 -20.67 -0.72 7.91
C ALA A 182 -20.48 -0.41 9.40
N LEU A 183 -19.24 -0.42 9.90
CA LEU A 183 -18.88 -0.16 11.29
C LEU A 183 -18.36 1.27 11.51
N MET A 184 -17.94 1.93 10.43
CA MET A 184 -17.47 3.31 10.40
C MET A 184 -18.17 4.06 9.26
N PRO A 185 -19.46 4.40 9.40
CA PRO A 185 -20.26 4.98 8.32
C PRO A 185 -19.93 6.45 8.03
N ASN A 186 -19.23 7.13 8.93
CA ASN A 186 -18.89 8.54 8.78
C ASN A 186 -17.52 8.67 8.13
N MET A 187 -17.47 9.40 7.02
CA MET A 187 -16.23 9.73 6.30
C MET A 187 -16.08 11.26 6.29
N LEU A 188 -14.96 11.75 6.80
CA LEU A 188 -14.63 13.17 6.69
C LEU A 188 -14.19 13.47 5.25
N ASP A 189 -14.89 14.38 4.58
CA ASP A 189 -14.56 14.81 3.21
C ASP A 189 -13.33 15.73 3.19
N LEU A 190 -12.21 15.15 3.56
CA LEU A 190 -10.89 15.78 3.55
C LEU A 190 -9.88 14.79 3.02
N LYS A 191 -9.26 15.09 1.88
CA LYS A 191 -8.13 14.32 1.34
C LYS A 191 -6.96 14.42 2.31
N TRP A 192 -6.83 13.41 3.17
CA TRP A 192 -5.80 13.40 4.20
C TRP A 192 -4.39 13.15 3.62
N GLY A 193 -4.28 12.24 2.67
CA GLY A 193 -3.02 11.91 2.02
C GLY A 193 -3.22 11.05 0.79
N ALA A 194 -2.15 10.79 0.07
CA ALA A 194 -2.12 9.84 -1.03
C ALA A 194 -1.73 8.46 -0.52
N PHE A 195 -2.48 7.43 -0.89
CA PHE A 195 -2.11 6.05 -0.62
C PHE A 195 -1.48 5.46 -1.86
N VAL A 196 -0.16 5.36 -1.84
CA VAL A 196 0.65 4.83 -2.93
C VAL A 196 1.18 3.47 -2.52
N GLY A 197 1.25 2.57 -3.46
CA GLY A 197 1.86 1.27 -3.30
C GLY A 197 2.97 1.03 -4.33
N ALA A 198 3.56 -0.15 -4.26
CA ALA A 198 4.52 -0.62 -5.25
C ALA A 198 4.45 -2.13 -5.42
N VAL A 199 4.86 -2.59 -6.58
CA VAL A 199 5.21 -3.99 -6.79
C VAL A 199 6.73 -4.12 -6.73
N ILE A 200 7.20 -4.98 -5.81
CA ILE A 200 8.61 -5.23 -5.59
C ILE A 200 8.94 -6.72 -5.76
N VAL A 201 10.16 -7.00 -6.18
CA VAL A 201 10.70 -8.36 -6.36
C VAL A 201 11.99 -8.50 -5.57
N ASP A 202 12.22 -9.66 -4.95
CA ASP A 202 13.51 -10.00 -4.32
C ASP A 202 14.63 -9.86 -5.35
N GLU A 203 15.65 -9.06 -5.04
CA GLU A 203 16.78 -8.78 -5.94
C GLU A 203 17.53 -10.05 -6.34
N ARG A 204 17.60 -11.07 -5.46
CA ARG A 204 18.25 -12.35 -5.75
C ARG A 204 17.50 -13.15 -6.80
N VAL A 205 16.17 -13.02 -6.83
CA VAL A 205 15.30 -13.64 -7.84
C VAL A 205 15.38 -12.85 -9.14
N TRP A 206 15.30 -11.50 -9.05
CA TRP A 206 15.42 -10.63 -10.21
C TRP A 206 16.68 -10.87 -11.01
N ARG A 207 17.83 -11.00 -10.36
CA ARG A 207 19.13 -11.27 -11.00
C ARG A 207 19.24 -12.63 -11.71
N LYS A 208 18.36 -13.60 -11.40
CA LYS A 208 18.30 -14.89 -12.10
C LYS A 208 17.51 -14.84 -13.40
N ILE A 209 16.71 -13.81 -13.59
CA ILE A 209 15.93 -13.58 -14.81
C ILE A 209 16.85 -12.97 -15.85
N SER A 210 16.80 -13.47 -17.09
CA SER A 210 17.62 -12.93 -18.18
C SER A 210 17.31 -11.44 -18.41
N PRO A 211 18.30 -10.62 -18.86
CA PRO A 211 18.06 -9.20 -19.16
C PRO A 211 16.93 -8.98 -20.16
N GLU A 212 16.76 -9.88 -21.13
CA GLU A 212 15.68 -9.86 -22.11
C GLU A 212 14.31 -10.02 -21.41
N HIS A 213 14.18 -11.02 -20.54
CA HIS A 213 12.92 -11.23 -19.80
C HIS A 213 12.66 -10.14 -18.76
N GLN A 214 13.71 -9.60 -18.12
CA GLN A 214 13.56 -8.43 -17.25
C GLN A 214 12.96 -7.24 -18.00
N LYS A 215 13.41 -7.00 -19.24
CA LYS A 215 12.86 -5.95 -20.08
C LYS A 215 11.40 -6.20 -20.42
N ILE A 216 11.05 -7.42 -20.85
CA ILE A 216 9.67 -7.83 -21.15
C ILE A 216 8.77 -7.59 -19.91
N MET A 217 9.22 -8.01 -18.73
CA MET A 217 8.47 -7.84 -17.49
C MET A 217 8.21 -6.36 -17.16
N MET A 218 9.23 -5.51 -17.33
CA MET A 218 9.10 -4.07 -17.08
C MET A 218 8.20 -3.40 -18.10
N ASP A 219 8.32 -3.73 -19.40
CA ASP A 219 7.50 -3.17 -20.47
C ASP A 219 6.01 -3.50 -20.25
N ILE A 220 5.69 -4.75 -19.89
CA ILE A 220 4.32 -5.19 -19.57
C ILE A 220 3.78 -4.48 -18.33
N ALA A 221 4.57 -4.39 -17.27
CA ALA A 221 4.19 -3.70 -16.05
C ALA A 221 3.87 -2.22 -16.31
N CYS A 222 4.71 -1.52 -17.10
CA CYS A 222 4.49 -0.14 -17.50
C CYS A 222 3.19 0.03 -18.31
N LEU A 223 2.95 -0.85 -19.28
CA LEU A 223 1.77 -0.76 -20.15
C LEU A 223 0.46 -0.93 -19.36
N LEU A 224 0.39 -1.94 -18.49
CA LEU A 224 -0.81 -2.20 -17.70
C LEU A 224 -1.09 -1.09 -16.70
N TYR A 225 -0.05 -0.58 -16.06
CA TYR A 225 -0.22 0.52 -15.12
C TYR A 225 -0.70 1.81 -15.80
N THR A 226 -0.16 2.15 -16.99
CA THR A 226 -0.57 3.37 -17.71
C THR A 226 -1.97 3.29 -18.28
N SER A 227 -2.45 2.08 -18.67
CA SER A 227 -3.83 1.89 -19.14
C SER A 227 -4.85 2.01 -18.01
N ASP A 228 -4.56 1.43 -16.86
CA ASP A 228 -5.44 1.47 -15.67
C ASP A 228 -5.56 2.91 -15.13
N ALA A 229 -4.44 3.64 -15.04
CA ALA A 229 -4.43 5.04 -14.62
C ALA A 229 -5.21 5.97 -15.58
N ALA A 230 -5.29 5.66 -16.88
CA ALA A 230 -6.06 6.43 -17.85
C ALA A 230 -7.58 6.22 -17.69
N ASP A 231 -8.00 5.01 -17.31
CA ASP A 231 -9.41 4.66 -17.10
C ASP A 231 -9.95 5.18 -15.75
N GLU A 232 -9.11 5.34 -14.73
CA GLU A 232 -9.51 5.90 -13.42
C GLU A 232 -9.63 7.43 -13.41
N HIS A 233 -9.03 8.14 -14.36
CA HIS A 233 -8.98 9.61 -14.41
C HIS A 233 -9.91 10.23 -15.47
N GLY A 234 -10.76 9.40 -16.11
CA GLY A 234 -11.74 9.80 -17.15
C GLY A 234 -13.09 10.25 -16.62
#